data_637d14e03b777d45c1dd7ecd2dc029a9
#
_entry.id   637d14e03b777d45c1dd7ecd2dc029a9
#
_cell.length_a   1.000
_cell.length_b   1.000
_cell.length_c   1.000
_cell.angle_alpha   90.00
_cell.angle_beta   90.00
_cell.angle_gamma   90.00
#
_symmetry.space_group_name_H-M   'P 1'
#
loop_
_entity.id
_entity.type
_entity.pdbx_description
1 polymer ?
#
loop_
_entity_poly.entity_id
_entity_poly.type
_entity_poly.pdbx_seq_one_letter_code
_entity_poly.pdbx_strand_id
1 'polypeptide(L)'
;MAIKLKIGSPVVGEDFFGREEELRKAESLIRDNNLMLAAPRRVGKTSFARRLIDTLSSKGWNTIFIDLEKITSIDHFFNAFYGELVKLPETKVSEKVKAKMKKWLSGIELSTTGLPVKATVKMESSNNNDFKDLADILNTLDNHTFVVFDELTVLLKSLSDKNDNEQAVRTFLNQFRAMRSASSEKCSWLICSSVGVRNFTTQHNLSDTINDVADFELGAFSDEEATKFVSTLADSIGIEATAKIKRYILEKIGWNIPFFIQLLLSRLPAGEITKTDIDEAYGHLLQTGSFDTWHERLNIEYGNNKDVAKLILKYLCVAIDGKTRDEIYNHIYAKIPSFENDELGLLLRALMTDGYLVKDGEQYKFRSPLLRDYWKETYC
;
A
#
# COMPACT_ATOMS: atom_id res chain seq x y z
N MET A 1 -24.50 -7.26 -10.05
CA MET A 1 -23.22 -7.29 -10.78
C MET A 1 -22.38 -8.39 -10.17
N ALA A 2 -21.91 -9.36 -10.96
CA ALA A 2 -21.07 -10.44 -10.41
C ALA A 2 -19.62 -9.96 -10.37
N ILE A 3 -19.02 -9.96 -9.20
CA ILE A 3 -17.59 -9.65 -9.00
C ILE A 3 -16.81 -10.95 -8.87
N LYS A 4 -15.56 -10.97 -9.31
CA LYS A 4 -14.70 -12.16 -9.25
C LYS A 4 -13.97 -12.27 -7.92
N LEU A 5 -13.89 -13.48 -7.41
CA LEU A 5 -13.03 -13.80 -6.27
C LEU A 5 -11.56 -13.70 -6.72
N LYS A 6 -10.82 -12.69 -6.22
CA LYS A 6 -9.40 -12.46 -6.53
C LYS A 6 -8.59 -12.28 -5.27
N ILE A 7 -7.96 -13.36 -4.82
CA ILE A 7 -7.16 -13.34 -3.60
C ILE A 7 -5.75 -12.83 -3.91
N GLY A 8 -5.35 -11.74 -3.25
CA GLY A 8 -3.98 -11.27 -3.27
C GLY A 8 -3.55 -10.41 -4.46
N SER A 9 -4.33 -10.37 -5.55
CA SER A 9 -4.06 -9.50 -6.70
C SER A 9 -4.93 -8.24 -6.67
N PRO A 10 -4.45 -7.10 -7.18
CA PRO A 10 -5.28 -5.92 -7.33
C PRO A 10 -6.49 -6.19 -8.23
N VAL A 11 -7.65 -5.67 -7.84
CA VAL A 11 -8.87 -5.69 -8.65
C VAL A 11 -9.00 -4.40 -9.45
N VAL A 12 -9.54 -4.49 -10.66
CA VAL A 12 -9.73 -3.36 -11.59
C VAL A 12 -11.09 -3.45 -12.26
N GLY A 13 -11.58 -2.32 -12.80
CA GLY A 13 -12.81 -2.26 -13.57
C GLY A 13 -14.04 -2.66 -12.76
N GLU A 14 -14.81 -3.59 -13.29
CA GLU A 14 -16.10 -4.04 -12.70
C GLU A 14 -15.93 -4.93 -11.45
N ASP A 15 -14.74 -5.49 -11.22
CA ASP A 15 -14.44 -6.27 -10.03
C ASP A 15 -14.17 -5.37 -8.79
N PHE A 16 -14.00 -4.05 -8.98
CA PHE A 16 -13.83 -3.11 -7.88
C PHE A 16 -15.17 -2.86 -7.18
N PHE A 17 -15.20 -3.05 -5.87
CA PHE A 17 -16.40 -2.96 -5.05
C PHE A 17 -16.30 -1.90 -3.97
N GLY A 18 -17.40 -1.16 -3.76
CA GLY A 18 -17.52 -0.17 -2.69
C GLY A 18 -16.62 1.04 -2.84
N ARG A 19 -16.38 1.72 -1.74
CA ARG A 19 -15.45 2.87 -1.66
C ARG A 19 -15.93 4.13 -2.38
N GLU A 20 -17.22 4.25 -2.67
CA GLU A 20 -17.75 5.40 -3.42
C GLU A 20 -17.53 6.72 -2.67
N GLU A 21 -17.59 6.69 -1.34
CA GLU A 21 -17.36 7.87 -0.52
C GLU A 21 -15.90 8.28 -0.50
N GLU A 22 -15.00 7.31 -0.27
CA GLU A 22 -13.55 7.54 -0.29
C GLU A 22 -13.09 8.00 -1.68
N LEU A 23 -13.63 7.44 -2.76
CA LEU A 23 -13.32 7.88 -4.13
C LEU A 23 -13.75 9.33 -4.36
N ARG A 24 -14.97 9.72 -3.96
CA ARG A 24 -15.43 11.11 -4.06
C ARG A 24 -14.57 12.07 -3.25
N LYS A 25 -14.20 11.66 -2.02
CA LYS A 25 -13.32 12.45 -1.15
C LYS A 25 -11.92 12.60 -1.76
N ALA A 26 -11.33 11.50 -2.23
CA ALA A 26 -10.02 11.53 -2.88
C ALA A 26 -10.03 12.40 -4.14
N GLU A 27 -11.04 12.25 -4.98
CA GLU A 27 -11.21 13.06 -6.19
C GLU A 27 -11.33 14.57 -5.89
N SER A 28 -12.04 14.93 -4.83
CA SER A 28 -12.15 16.34 -4.40
C SER A 28 -10.81 16.88 -3.91
N LEU A 29 -10.10 16.09 -3.08
CA LEU A 29 -8.86 16.54 -2.47
C LEU A 29 -7.69 16.62 -3.46
N ILE A 30 -7.62 15.68 -4.42
CA ILE A 30 -6.48 15.56 -5.34
C ILE A 30 -6.39 16.74 -6.33
N ARG A 31 -7.42 17.55 -6.46
CA ARG A 31 -7.42 18.74 -7.31
C ARG A 31 -6.45 19.80 -6.81
N ASP A 32 -6.36 19.94 -5.50
CA ASP A 32 -5.62 21.01 -4.85
C ASP A 32 -4.48 20.50 -3.94
N ASN A 33 -4.34 19.18 -3.79
CA ASN A 33 -3.39 18.59 -2.87
C ASN A 33 -2.68 17.39 -3.47
N ASN A 34 -1.47 17.12 -2.99
CA ASN A 34 -0.83 15.82 -3.11
C ASN A 34 -1.28 14.94 -1.94
N LEU A 35 -1.55 13.66 -2.20
CA LEU A 35 -2.09 12.76 -1.19
C LEU A 35 -1.11 11.61 -0.87
N MET A 36 -1.05 11.26 0.42
CA MET A 36 -0.37 10.07 0.94
C MET A 36 -1.41 9.05 1.35
N LEU A 37 -1.53 7.97 0.61
CA LEU A 37 -2.39 6.84 0.94
C LEU A 37 -1.59 5.81 1.76
N ALA A 38 -1.45 6.07 3.05
CA ALA A 38 -0.85 5.14 4.00
C ALA A 38 -1.96 4.28 4.62
N ALA A 39 -1.95 3.00 4.31
CA ALA A 39 -2.92 2.07 4.87
C ALA A 39 -2.29 0.67 5.00
N PRO A 40 -2.79 -0.17 5.90
CA PRO A 40 -2.32 -1.53 6.05
C PRO A 40 -2.33 -2.32 4.75
N ARG A 41 -1.52 -3.37 4.69
CA ARG A 41 -1.58 -4.30 3.55
C ARG A 41 -2.96 -4.93 3.40
N ARG A 42 -3.28 -5.30 2.15
CA ARG A 42 -4.50 -6.05 1.82
C ARG A 42 -5.81 -5.27 2.00
N VAL A 43 -5.75 -4.00 2.35
CA VAL A 43 -6.92 -3.10 2.41
C VAL A 43 -7.43 -2.71 1.02
N GLY A 44 -6.56 -2.83 -0.01
CA GLY A 44 -6.92 -2.55 -1.40
C GLY A 44 -6.37 -1.23 -1.95
N LYS A 45 -5.24 -0.71 -1.43
CA LYS A 45 -4.62 0.56 -1.90
C LYS A 45 -4.43 0.63 -3.42
N THR A 46 -3.74 -0.37 -3.97
CA THR A 46 -3.46 -0.42 -5.41
C THR A 46 -4.75 -0.46 -6.24
N SER A 47 -5.77 -1.23 -5.78
CA SER A 47 -7.08 -1.27 -6.44
C SER A 47 -7.79 0.07 -6.39
N PHE A 48 -7.74 0.75 -5.24
CA PHE A 48 -8.29 2.10 -5.05
C PHE A 48 -7.59 3.12 -5.96
N ALA A 49 -6.26 3.12 -5.98
CA ALA A 49 -5.48 4.01 -6.84
C ALA A 49 -5.80 3.80 -8.33
N ARG A 50 -5.92 2.56 -8.79
CA ARG A 50 -6.32 2.23 -10.17
C ARG A 50 -7.73 2.67 -10.47
N ARG A 51 -8.68 2.50 -9.55
CA ARG A 51 -10.05 3.00 -9.72
C ARG A 51 -10.12 4.52 -9.80
N LEU A 52 -9.30 5.22 -9.00
CA LEU A 52 -9.19 6.68 -9.07
C LEU A 52 -8.58 7.14 -10.40
N ILE A 53 -7.57 6.42 -10.92
CA ILE A 53 -7.01 6.61 -12.27
C ILE A 53 -8.11 6.50 -13.33
N ASP A 54 -8.90 5.42 -13.32
CA ASP A 54 -9.99 5.22 -14.28
C ASP A 54 -11.01 6.38 -14.22
N THR A 55 -11.34 6.81 -12.99
CA THR A 55 -12.28 7.93 -12.77
C THR A 55 -11.75 9.24 -13.33
N LEU A 56 -10.49 9.60 -13.04
CA LEU A 56 -9.88 10.85 -13.51
C LEU A 56 -9.59 10.82 -15.01
N SER A 57 -9.15 9.66 -15.54
CA SER A 57 -8.94 9.48 -16.98
C SER A 57 -10.25 9.68 -17.77
N SER A 58 -11.39 9.19 -17.27
CA SER A 58 -12.71 9.41 -17.90
C SER A 58 -13.13 10.88 -17.92
N LYS A 59 -12.55 11.71 -17.03
CA LYS A 59 -12.73 13.16 -16.97
C LYS A 59 -11.71 13.95 -17.77
N GLY A 60 -10.89 13.27 -18.57
CA GLY A 60 -9.91 13.88 -19.47
C GLY A 60 -8.53 14.13 -18.89
N TRP A 61 -8.28 13.77 -17.62
CA TRP A 61 -6.93 13.91 -17.05
C TRP A 61 -5.93 12.94 -17.70
N ASN A 62 -4.68 13.33 -17.75
CA ASN A 62 -3.60 12.39 -17.98
C ASN A 62 -3.39 11.56 -16.72
N THR A 63 -3.09 10.29 -16.85
CA THR A 63 -2.86 9.42 -15.70
C THR A 63 -1.59 8.59 -15.88
N ILE A 64 -0.77 8.55 -14.84
CA ILE A 64 0.51 7.83 -14.82
C ILE A 64 0.52 6.96 -13.55
N PHE A 65 0.81 5.67 -13.70
CA PHE A 65 0.94 4.74 -12.57
C PHE A 65 2.32 4.09 -12.60
N ILE A 66 3.07 4.25 -11.52
CA ILE A 66 4.41 3.67 -11.38
C ILE A 66 4.44 2.79 -10.13
N ASP A 67 4.65 1.50 -10.35
CA ASP A 67 4.93 0.52 -9.30
C ASP A 67 6.43 0.57 -8.99
N LEU A 68 6.74 1.05 -7.79
CA LEU A 68 8.10 1.22 -7.30
C LEU A 68 8.67 -0.02 -6.60
N GLU A 69 7.88 -1.10 -6.45
CA GLU A 69 8.31 -2.31 -5.73
C GLU A 69 9.57 -2.96 -6.35
N LYS A 70 9.72 -2.85 -7.65
CA LYS A 70 10.85 -3.44 -8.40
C LYS A 70 11.95 -2.45 -8.77
N ILE A 71 11.78 -1.19 -8.38
CA ILE A 71 12.72 -0.11 -8.73
C ILE A 71 13.76 0.00 -7.62
N THR A 72 15.03 -0.19 -7.97
CA THR A 72 16.14 -0.24 -7.02
C THR A 72 17.18 0.85 -7.20
N SER A 73 16.99 1.77 -8.16
CA SER A 73 17.90 2.89 -8.42
C SER A 73 17.15 4.09 -8.99
N ILE A 74 17.77 5.25 -8.92
CA ILE A 74 17.23 6.51 -9.47
C ILE A 74 17.11 6.41 -10.99
N ASP A 75 18.06 5.77 -11.67
CA ASP A 75 18.00 5.58 -13.12
C ASP A 75 16.79 4.70 -13.52
N HIS A 76 16.54 3.62 -12.78
CA HIS A 76 15.34 2.79 -13.00
C HIS A 76 14.05 3.57 -12.74
N PHE A 77 14.06 4.49 -11.77
CA PHE A 77 12.93 5.36 -11.49
C PHE A 77 12.60 6.25 -12.70
N PHE A 78 13.60 6.95 -13.24
CA PHE A 78 13.39 7.79 -14.43
C PHE A 78 12.97 6.98 -15.64
N ASN A 79 13.61 5.82 -15.89
CA ASN A 79 13.22 4.94 -16.99
C ASN A 79 11.76 4.49 -16.88
N ALA A 80 11.30 4.13 -15.69
CA ALA A 80 9.89 3.77 -15.46
C ALA A 80 8.96 4.96 -15.72
N PHE A 81 9.33 6.15 -15.22
CA PHE A 81 8.52 7.35 -15.38
C PHE A 81 8.40 7.76 -16.87
N TYR A 82 9.51 7.83 -17.58
CA TYR A 82 9.50 8.14 -19.01
C TYR A 82 8.78 7.07 -19.82
N GLY A 83 8.91 5.80 -19.41
CA GLY A 83 8.17 4.69 -20.02
C GLY A 83 6.65 4.82 -19.90
N GLU A 84 6.14 5.41 -18.82
CA GLU A 84 4.71 5.71 -18.70
C GLU A 84 4.32 6.99 -19.45
N LEU A 85 5.16 8.02 -19.48
CA LEU A 85 4.90 9.24 -20.24
C LEU A 85 4.73 8.97 -21.75
N VAL A 86 5.52 8.06 -22.33
CA VAL A 86 5.40 7.72 -23.78
C VAL A 86 4.11 6.98 -24.12
N LYS A 87 3.43 6.39 -23.13
CA LYS A 87 2.13 5.73 -23.35
C LYS A 87 0.97 6.72 -23.40
N LEU A 88 1.18 7.97 -23.00
CA LEU A 88 0.17 9.00 -23.14
C LEU A 88 -0.18 9.21 -24.62
N PRO A 89 -1.47 9.43 -24.97
CA PRO A 89 -1.87 9.68 -26.35
C PRO A 89 -1.06 10.80 -26.98
N GLU A 90 -0.64 10.64 -28.23
CA GLU A 90 0.15 11.65 -28.96
C GLU A 90 -0.50 13.03 -29.01
N THR A 91 -1.83 13.08 -29.01
CA THR A 91 -2.63 14.31 -28.95
C THR A 91 -2.49 15.09 -27.65
N LYS A 92 -1.94 14.45 -26.61
CA LYS A 92 -1.73 15.04 -25.27
C LYS A 92 -0.29 15.48 -25.00
N VAL A 93 0.61 15.27 -25.98
CA VAL A 93 2.07 15.48 -25.81
C VAL A 93 2.57 16.39 -26.92
N SER A 94 3.08 17.58 -26.56
CA SER A 94 3.62 18.53 -27.54
C SER A 94 4.88 17.99 -28.23
N GLU A 95 5.17 18.47 -29.45
CA GLU A 95 6.37 18.09 -30.21
C GLU A 95 7.69 18.38 -29.46
N LYS A 96 7.72 19.45 -28.64
CA LYS A 96 8.88 19.75 -27.78
C LYS A 96 9.10 18.65 -26.71
N VAL A 97 8.02 18.12 -26.13
CA VAL A 97 8.07 17.04 -25.16
C VAL A 97 8.54 15.75 -25.86
N LYS A 98 7.97 15.44 -27.02
CA LYS A 98 8.40 14.28 -27.83
C LYS A 98 9.90 14.33 -28.17
N ALA A 99 10.42 15.52 -28.51
CA ALA A 99 11.84 15.71 -28.77
C ALA A 99 12.72 15.50 -27.53
N LYS A 100 12.31 16.01 -26.35
CA LYS A 100 13.01 15.77 -25.08
C LYS A 100 12.95 14.28 -24.71
N MET A 101 11.77 13.66 -24.82
CA MET A 101 11.59 12.22 -24.55
C MET A 101 12.41 11.37 -25.55
N LYS A 102 12.45 11.74 -26.82
CA LYS A 102 13.24 11.04 -27.84
C LYS A 102 14.74 11.09 -27.54
N LYS A 103 15.24 12.22 -27.04
CA LYS A 103 16.64 12.35 -26.59
C LYS A 103 16.95 11.40 -25.42
N TRP A 104 16.02 11.26 -24.48
CA TRP A 104 16.11 10.33 -23.36
C TRP A 104 16.01 8.87 -23.81
N LEU A 105 15.08 8.58 -24.73
CA LEU A 105 14.83 7.25 -25.29
C LEU A 105 15.86 6.83 -26.36
N SER A 106 16.65 7.74 -26.90
CA SER A 106 17.68 7.41 -27.90
C SER A 106 18.81 6.51 -27.35
N GLY A 107 18.87 6.33 -26.02
CA GLY A 107 19.71 5.33 -25.37
C GLY A 107 19.02 4.00 -25.07
N ILE A 108 17.74 3.82 -25.44
CA ILE A 108 16.95 2.61 -25.16
C ILE A 108 16.62 1.92 -26.48
N GLU A 109 17.14 0.71 -26.71
CA GLU A 109 16.69 -0.14 -27.83
C GLU A 109 15.25 -0.59 -27.58
N LEU A 110 14.32 -0.06 -28.37
CA LEU A 110 12.93 -0.52 -28.39
C LEU A 110 12.84 -1.83 -29.18
N SER A 111 12.33 -2.89 -28.56
CA SER A 111 11.97 -4.09 -29.29
C SER A 111 10.80 -3.81 -30.24
N THR A 112 10.75 -4.52 -31.36
CA THR A 112 9.69 -4.46 -32.40
C THR A 112 8.29 -4.81 -31.85
N THR A 113 8.17 -5.22 -30.59
CA THR A 113 6.91 -5.54 -29.88
C THR A 113 6.46 -4.45 -28.91
N GLY A 114 7.13 -3.28 -28.85
CA GLY A 114 6.74 -2.17 -28.00
C GLY A 114 6.98 -2.37 -26.48
N LEU A 115 7.59 -3.49 -26.10
CA LEU A 115 8.02 -3.74 -24.72
C LEU A 115 9.51 -3.41 -24.56
N PRO A 116 9.93 -2.69 -23.50
CA PRO A 116 11.34 -2.42 -23.27
C PRO A 116 12.09 -3.72 -22.97
N VAL A 117 12.93 -4.16 -23.89
CA VAL A 117 13.93 -5.21 -23.62
C VAL A 117 15.01 -4.58 -22.75
N LYS A 118 15.48 -5.30 -21.73
CA LYS A 118 16.55 -4.92 -20.80
C LYS A 118 17.63 -4.08 -21.47
N ALA A 119 17.48 -2.77 -21.45
CA ALA A 119 18.53 -1.85 -21.82
C ALA A 119 19.32 -1.54 -20.56
N THR A 120 20.52 -2.10 -20.47
CA THR A 120 21.53 -1.60 -19.54
C THR A 120 22.06 -0.30 -20.14
N VAL A 121 21.31 0.79 -19.97
CA VAL A 121 21.83 2.10 -20.35
C VAL A 121 22.94 2.42 -19.35
N LYS A 122 24.19 2.55 -19.82
CA LYS A 122 25.22 3.25 -19.07
C LYS A 122 24.82 4.72 -19.04
N MET A 123 24.04 5.09 -18.02
CA MET A 123 23.82 6.51 -17.74
C MET A 123 25.05 7.05 -17.04
N GLU A 124 25.60 8.11 -17.59
CA GLU A 124 26.41 9.04 -16.81
C GLU A 124 25.53 9.51 -15.65
N SER A 125 26.06 9.49 -14.43
CA SER A 125 25.40 9.74 -13.14
C SER A 125 24.22 10.69 -13.24
N SER A 126 23.02 10.28 -12.71
CA SER A 126 21.81 11.11 -12.63
C SER A 126 22.16 12.51 -12.13
N ASN A 127 21.99 13.51 -12.99
CA ASN A 127 22.27 14.89 -12.67
C ASN A 127 21.03 15.52 -11.98
N ASN A 128 21.25 16.54 -11.14
CA ASN A 128 20.20 17.37 -10.54
C ASN A 128 19.19 17.95 -11.57
N ASN A 129 19.47 17.83 -12.84
CA ASN A 129 18.62 18.30 -13.94
C ASN A 129 17.46 17.36 -14.28
N ASP A 130 17.55 16.04 -13.96
CA ASP A 130 16.55 15.06 -14.41
C ASP A 130 15.16 15.29 -13.80
N PHE A 131 15.09 15.60 -12.50
CA PHE A 131 13.82 15.96 -11.84
C PHE A 131 13.24 17.28 -12.37
N LYS A 132 14.11 18.26 -12.69
CA LYS A 132 13.70 19.51 -13.29
C LYS A 132 13.17 19.31 -14.71
N ASP A 133 13.88 18.53 -15.52
CA ASP A 133 13.44 18.19 -16.88
C ASP A 133 12.09 17.46 -16.87
N LEU A 134 11.87 16.58 -15.89
CA LEU A 134 10.61 15.89 -15.71
C LEU A 134 9.48 16.86 -15.31
N ALA A 135 9.74 17.78 -14.37
CA ALA A 135 8.77 18.84 -14.00
C ALA A 135 8.41 19.72 -15.20
N ASP A 136 9.42 20.13 -16.00
CA ASP A 136 9.21 20.90 -17.22
C ASP A 136 8.34 20.14 -18.24
N ILE A 137 8.55 18.82 -18.40
CA ILE A 137 7.73 17.98 -19.26
C ILE A 137 6.29 17.94 -18.76
N LEU A 138 6.07 17.67 -17.47
CA LEU A 138 4.74 17.61 -16.86
C LEU A 138 3.98 18.93 -17.04
N ASN A 139 4.64 20.08 -16.90
CA ASN A 139 4.06 21.40 -17.08
C ASN A 139 3.68 21.70 -18.55
N THR A 140 4.25 21.02 -19.53
CA THR A 140 3.91 21.20 -20.94
C THR A 140 2.79 20.30 -21.45
N LEU A 141 2.28 19.40 -20.61
CA LEU A 141 1.13 18.56 -20.95
C LEU A 141 -0.16 19.42 -20.98
N ASP A 142 -1.02 19.16 -21.97
CA ASP A 142 -2.21 19.98 -22.19
C ASP A 142 -3.23 19.85 -21.05
N ASN A 143 -3.41 18.63 -20.55
CA ASN A 143 -4.37 18.33 -19.48
C ASN A 143 -3.66 18.14 -18.13
N HIS A 144 -4.41 18.35 -17.04
CA HIS A 144 -3.94 18.04 -15.70
C HIS A 144 -3.50 16.58 -15.61
N THR A 145 -2.39 16.31 -14.97
CA THR A 145 -1.78 14.98 -14.88
C THR A 145 -1.88 14.46 -13.46
N PHE A 146 -2.44 13.28 -13.30
CA PHE A 146 -2.48 12.55 -12.04
C PHE A 146 -1.43 11.46 -12.03
N VAL A 147 -0.48 11.54 -11.12
CA VAL A 147 0.60 10.57 -10.98
C VAL A 147 0.43 9.76 -9.71
N VAL A 148 0.48 8.46 -9.84
CA VAL A 148 0.44 7.50 -8.72
C VAL A 148 1.80 6.81 -8.60
N PHE A 149 2.36 6.87 -7.40
CA PHE A 149 3.47 6.03 -6.98
C PHE A 149 2.97 4.96 -6.01
N ASP A 150 3.12 3.70 -6.38
CA ASP A 150 2.82 2.59 -5.49
C ASP A 150 4.11 2.05 -4.87
N GLU A 151 4.07 1.77 -3.57
CA GLU A 151 5.17 1.22 -2.75
C GLU A 151 6.47 2.08 -2.73
N LEU A 152 6.34 3.42 -2.59
CA LEU A 152 7.48 4.34 -2.50
C LEU A 152 8.52 3.93 -1.44
N THR A 153 8.08 3.40 -0.30
CA THR A 153 8.99 3.01 0.78
C THR A 153 9.98 1.93 0.35
N VAL A 154 9.61 1.05 -0.59
CA VAL A 154 10.51 0.00 -1.11
C VAL A 154 11.67 0.63 -1.86
N LEU A 155 11.40 1.61 -2.72
CA LEU A 155 12.47 2.37 -3.39
C LEU A 155 13.37 3.10 -2.38
N LEU A 156 12.79 3.79 -1.38
CA LEU A 156 13.57 4.53 -0.39
C LEU A 156 14.51 3.61 0.40
N LYS A 157 14.04 2.43 0.81
CA LYS A 157 14.87 1.41 1.45
C LYS A 157 15.98 0.92 0.52
N SER A 158 15.67 0.61 -0.73
CA SER A 158 16.67 0.18 -1.71
C SER A 158 17.76 1.23 -1.97
N LEU A 159 17.43 2.52 -1.85
CA LEU A 159 18.39 3.62 -1.95
C LEU A 159 19.23 3.75 -0.68
N SER A 160 18.64 3.52 0.50
CA SER A 160 19.32 3.54 1.78
C SER A 160 20.34 2.38 1.93
N ASP A 161 19.91 1.15 1.60
CA ASP A 161 20.69 -0.07 1.76
C ASP A 161 21.94 -0.13 0.85
N LYS A 162 21.88 0.53 -0.30
CA LYS A 162 22.96 0.59 -1.28
C LYS A 162 24.08 1.54 -0.86
N ASN A 163 24.72 1.40 0.23
CA ASN A 163 25.91 2.14 0.68
C ASN A 163 25.77 2.80 2.06
N ASP A 164 24.81 2.39 2.87
CA ASP A 164 24.52 3.08 4.15
C ASP A 164 24.31 4.60 3.92
N ASN A 165 23.60 4.96 2.83
CA ASN A 165 23.63 6.30 2.26
C ASN A 165 22.29 7.02 2.47
N GLU A 166 22.03 7.44 3.71
CA GLU A 166 20.90 8.32 4.03
C GLU A 166 20.87 9.61 3.19
N GLN A 167 22.06 10.08 2.78
CA GLN A 167 22.17 11.28 1.93
C GLN A 167 21.56 11.07 0.55
N ALA A 168 21.62 9.86 -0.03
CA ALA A 168 20.98 9.55 -1.31
C ALA A 168 19.47 9.62 -1.20
N VAL A 169 18.90 9.10 -0.10
CA VAL A 169 17.46 9.18 0.18
C VAL A 169 17.01 10.63 0.38
N ARG A 170 17.74 11.40 1.17
CA ARG A 170 17.45 12.84 1.39
C ARG A 170 17.49 13.61 0.08
N THR A 171 18.51 13.38 -0.74
CA THR A 171 18.67 14.03 -2.04
C THR A 171 17.50 13.69 -2.97
N PHE A 172 17.14 12.41 -3.09
CA PHE A 172 15.99 11.96 -3.87
C PHE A 172 14.69 12.63 -3.40
N LEU A 173 14.40 12.59 -2.11
CA LEU A 173 13.15 13.16 -1.57
C LEU A 173 13.07 14.68 -1.72
N ASN A 174 14.18 15.41 -1.54
CA ASN A 174 14.24 16.86 -1.76
C ASN A 174 14.00 17.21 -3.23
N GLN A 175 14.62 16.49 -4.16
CA GLN A 175 14.43 16.68 -5.60
C GLN A 175 13.00 16.33 -6.02
N PHE A 176 12.45 15.23 -5.48
CA PHE A 176 11.07 14.84 -5.71
C PHE A 176 10.08 15.89 -5.15
N ARG A 177 10.36 16.47 -3.97
CA ARG A 177 9.56 17.59 -3.44
C ARG A 177 9.64 18.81 -4.34
N ALA A 178 10.84 19.19 -4.79
CA ALA A 178 11.02 20.32 -5.70
C ALA A 178 10.26 20.11 -7.03
N MET A 179 10.27 18.89 -7.57
CA MET A 179 9.50 18.51 -8.76
C MET A 179 7.99 18.64 -8.52
N ARG A 180 7.46 18.14 -7.41
CA ARG A 180 6.02 18.29 -7.06
C ARG A 180 5.63 19.75 -6.95
N SER A 181 6.45 20.58 -6.30
CA SER A 181 6.21 22.02 -6.17
C SER A 181 6.24 22.72 -7.52
N ALA A 182 7.23 22.42 -8.37
CA ALA A 182 7.38 23.02 -9.68
C ALA A 182 6.27 22.62 -10.68
N SER A 183 5.60 21.50 -10.48
CA SER A 183 4.52 20.99 -11.34
C SER A 183 3.11 21.11 -10.72
N SER A 184 2.96 21.80 -9.59
CA SER A 184 1.73 21.81 -8.78
C SER A 184 0.48 22.33 -9.50
N GLU A 185 0.62 23.23 -10.48
CA GLU A 185 -0.51 23.75 -11.25
C GLU A 185 -1.06 22.73 -12.27
N LYS A 186 -0.23 21.79 -12.71
CA LYS A 186 -0.52 20.84 -13.79
C LYS A 186 -0.50 19.39 -13.33
N CYS A 187 -0.05 19.11 -12.13
CA CYS A 187 0.17 17.75 -11.67
C CYS A 187 -0.23 17.58 -10.21
N SER A 188 -0.93 16.47 -9.95
CA SER A 188 -1.26 16.03 -8.59
C SER A 188 -0.74 14.61 -8.37
N TRP A 189 -0.36 14.33 -7.13
CA TRP A 189 0.34 13.11 -6.78
C TRP A 189 -0.43 12.30 -5.75
N LEU A 190 -0.52 11.00 -5.97
CA LEU A 190 -0.94 10.03 -4.96
C LEU A 190 0.23 9.09 -4.67
N ILE A 191 0.69 9.12 -3.45
CA ILE A 191 1.77 8.24 -2.97
C ILE A 191 1.14 7.14 -2.14
N CYS A 192 1.17 5.90 -2.64
CA CYS A 192 0.70 4.72 -1.92
C CYS A 192 1.88 4.01 -1.27
N SER A 193 1.70 3.58 -0.04
CA SER A 193 2.66 2.73 0.64
C SER A 193 1.99 1.80 1.64
N SER A 194 2.48 0.57 1.71
CA SER A 194 2.03 -0.44 2.69
C SER A 194 2.72 -0.28 4.03
N VAL A 195 3.91 0.31 4.04
CA VAL A 195 4.62 0.74 5.25
C VAL A 195 4.62 2.24 5.25
N GLY A 196 4.33 2.84 6.41
CA GLY A 196 4.20 4.29 6.48
C GLY A 196 5.47 4.99 6.00
N VAL A 197 5.40 5.65 4.83
CA VAL A 197 6.45 6.57 4.38
C VAL A 197 6.79 7.54 5.51
N ARG A 198 5.77 7.99 6.25
CA ARG A 198 5.98 8.87 7.40
C ARG A 198 6.80 8.23 8.51
N ASN A 199 6.58 6.94 8.82
CA ASN A 199 7.40 6.24 9.81
C ASN A 199 8.85 6.15 9.34
N PHE A 200 9.08 5.79 8.08
CA PHE A 200 10.41 5.77 7.49
C PHE A 200 11.08 7.14 7.53
N THR A 201 10.40 8.20 7.08
CA THR A 201 10.98 9.55 7.09
C THR A 201 11.21 10.09 8.49
N THR A 202 10.38 9.73 9.48
CA THR A 202 10.60 10.10 10.88
C THR A 202 11.83 9.41 11.46
N GLN A 203 11.99 8.10 11.23
CA GLN A 203 13.15 7.34 11.70
C GLN A 203 14.48 7.87 11.14
N HIS A 204 14.46 8.41 9.92
CA HIS A 204 15.64 8.95 9.23
C HIS A 204 15.73 10.50 9.26
N ASN A 205 14.93 11.17 10.08
CA ASN A 205 14.89 12.65 10.16
C ASN A 205 14.64 13.34 8.81
N LEU A 206 13.73 12.77 7.99
CA LEU A 206 13.37 13.23 6.63
C LEU A 206 11.93 13.75 6.53
N SER A 207 11.23 14.00 7.63
CA SER A 207 9.81 14.37 7.65
C SER A 207 9.52 15.70 6.93
N ASP A 208 10.52 16.59 6.86
CA ASP A 208 10.46 17.83 6.13
C ASP A 208 10.28 17.67 4.62
N THR A 209 10.70 16.53 4.06
CA THR A 209 10.68 16.27 2.62
C THR A 209 9.30 15.90 2.06
N ILE A 210 8.34 15.57 2.94
CA ILE A 210 6.98 15.11 2.59
C ILE A 210 5.87 15.89 3.31
N ASN A 211 6.18 17.05 3.91
CA ASN A 211 5.22 17.84 4.66
C ASN A 211 4.19 18.58 3.77
N ASP A 212 4.41 18.62 2.46
CA ASP A 212 3.51 19.14 1.43
C ASP A 212 2.48 18.09 0.94
N VAL A 213 2.48 16.89 1.52
CA VAL A 213 1.59 15.79 1.12
C VAL A 213 0.58 15.54 2.23
N ALA A 214 -0.71 15.66 1.92
CA ALA A 214 -1.80 15.45 2.87
C ALA A 214 -2.09 13.96 3.07
N ASP A 215 -2.39 13.56 4.30
CA ASP A 215 -2.76 12.18 4.60
C ASP A 215 -4.17 11.86 4.09
N PHE A 216 -4.30 10.73 3.44
CA PHE A 216 -5.57 10.14 3.03
C PHE A 216 -5.68 8.73 3.60
N GLU A 217 -6.72 8.50 4.39
CA GLU A 217 -6.93 7.21 5.06
C GLU A 217 -7.83 6.29 4.22
N LEU A 218 -7.42 5.03 4.08
CA LEU A 218 -8.23 3.96 3.52
C LEU A 218 -8.35 2.84 4.57
N GLY A 219 -9.51 2.77 5.21
CA GLY A 219 -9.81 1.80 6.27
C GLY A 219 -10.30 0.45 5.77
N ALA A 220 -10.83 -0.37 6.67
CA ALA A 220 -11.65 -1.52 6.34
C ALA A 220 -13.01 -1.05 5.77
N PHE A 221 -13.75 -1.96 5.15
CA PHE A 221 -15.15 -1.69 4.80
C PHE A 221 -15.98 -1.41 6.06
N SER A 222 -16.97 -0.55 5.96
CA SER A 222 -18.02 -0.46 6.96
C SER A 222 -18.79 -1.80 7.06
N ASP A 223 -19.50 -2.03 8.16
CA ASP A 223 -20.27 -3.28 8.31
C ASP A 223 -21.31 -3.46 7.21
N GLU A 224 -21.89 -2.35 6.74
CA GLU A 224 -22.82 -2.36 5.62
C GLU A 224 -22.16 -2.76 4.30
N GLU A 225 -21.02 -2.12 3.96
CA GLU A 225 -20.24 -2.46 2.76
C GLU A 225 -19.72 -3.90 2.82
N ALA A 226 -19.18 -4.32 3.97
CA ALA A 226 -18.69 -5.68 4.17
C ALA A 226 -19.82 -6.72 3.98
N THR A 227 -21.02 -6.46 4.51
CA THR A 227 -22.18 -7.35 4.34
C THR A 227 -22.61 -7.44 2.88
N LYS A 228 -22.63 -6.30 2.17
CA LYS A 228 -22.92 -6.26 0.73
C LYS A 228 -21.84 -7.01 -0.07
N PHE A 229 -20.56 -6.81 0.30
CA PHE A 229 -19.43 -7.47 -0.36
C PHE A 229 -19.48 -8.98 -0.19
N VAL A 230 -19.72 -9.48 1.04
CA VAL A 230 -19.94 -10.92 1.31
C VAL A 230 -21.06 -11.46 0.47
N SER A 231 -22.22 -10.74 0.40
CA SER A 231 -23.37 -11.16 -0.40
C SER A 231 -23.03 -11.29 -1.88
N THR A 232 -22.46 -10.24 -2.46
CA THR A 232 -22.12 -10.20 -3.89
C THR A 232 -21.09 -11.27 -4.27
N LEU A 233 -20.08 -11.50 -3.42
CA LEU A 233 -19.09 -12.56 -3.64
C LEU A 233 -19.70 -13.95 -3.48
N ALA A 234 -20.47 -14.19 -2.42
CA ALA A 234 -21.13 -15.48 -2.17
C ALA A 234 -22.00 -15.88 -3.37
N ASP A 235 -22.84 -14.95 -3.84
CA ASP A 235 -23.69 -15.16 -5.03
C ASP A 235 -22.85 -15.49 -6.28
N SER A 236 -21.69 -14.83 -6.45
CA SER A 236 -20.82 -15.04 -7.63
C SER A 236 -20.10 -16.40 -7.66
N ILE A 237 -19.94 -17.03 -6.50
CA ILE A 237 -19.24 -18.33 -6.34
C ILE A 237 -20.21 -19.46 -5.92
N GLY A 238 -21.52 -19.19 -5.97
CA GLY A 238 -22.56 -20.21 -5.72
C GLY A 238 -22.69 -20.59 -4.24
N ILE A 239 -22.38 -19.69 -3.31
CA ILE A 239 -22.59 -19.89 -1.88
C ILE A 239 -23.92 -19.28 -1.46
N GLU A 240 -24.77 -20.07 -0.81
CA GLU A 240 -26.02 -19.63 -0.22
C GLU A 240 -25.84 -19.36 1.28
N ALA A 241 -25.86 -18.07 1.64
CA ALA A 241 -25.64 -17.65 3.02
C ALA A 241 -26.78 -16.77 3.53
N THR A 242 -27.42 -17.17 4.62
CA THR A 242 -28.42 -16.35 5.31
C THR A 242 -27.79 -15.10 5.93
N ALA A 243 -28.58 -14.09 6.27
CA ALA A 243 -28.08 -12.90 6.96
C ALA A 243 -27.32 -13.23 8.27
N LYS A 244 -27.77 -14.26 9.00
CA LYS A 244 -27.11 -14.73 10.23
C LYS A 244 -25.73 -15.34 9.94
N ILE A 245 -25.61 -16.08 8.85
CA ILE A 245 -24.36 -16.69 8.40
C ILE A 245 -23.37 -15.62 7.91
N LYS A 246 -23.83 -14.65 7.12
CA LYS A 246 -23.00 -13.52 6.67
C LYS A 246 -22.41 -12.73 7.85
N ARG A 247 -23.24 -12.46 8.86
CA ARG A 247 -22.77 -11.82 10.10
C ARG A 247 -21.70 -12.67 10.81
N TYR A 248 -21.91 -13.98 10.91
CA TYR A 248 -20.95 -14.88 11.56
C TYR A 248 -19.60 -14.91 10.82
N ILE A 249 -19.60 -14.86 9.48
CA ILE A 249 -18.37 -14.71 8.68
C ILE A 249 -17.60 -13.45 9.09
N LEU A 250 -18.29 -12.29 9.16
CA LEU A 250 -17.65 -11.01 9.51
C LEU A 250 -17.18 -10.98 10.97
N GLU A 251 -17.94 -11.57 11.92
CA GLU A 251 -17.54 -11.71 13.33
C GLU A 251 -16.25 -12.54 13.47
N LYS A 252 -16.11 -13.64 12.70
CA LYS A 252 -14.90 -14.47 12.70
C LYS A 252 -13.68 -13.72 12.16
N ILE A 253 -13.85 -12.94 11.11
CA ILE A 253 -12.78 -12.12 10.52
C ILE A 253 -12.40 -10.97 11.46
N GLY A 254 -13.40 -10.28 12.03
CA GLY A 254 -13.28 -9.15 12.97
C GLY A 254 -12.61 -7.90 12.42
N TRP A 255 -12.07 -7.95 11.19
CA TRP A 255 -11.54 -6.80 10.47
C TRP A 255 -11.94 -6.90 8.99
N ASN A 256 -12.91 -6.06 8.59
CA ASN A 256 -13.61 -6.14 7.30
C ASN A 256 -12.76 -5.68 6.12
N ILE A 257 -11.53 -6.16 5.97
CA ILE A 257 -10.73 -5.88 4.78
C ILE A 257 -11.09 -6.85 3.64
N PRO A 258 -11.10 -6.38 2.39
CA PRO A 258 -11.49 -7.21 1.24
C PRO A 258 -10.73 -8.54 1.16
N PHE A 259 -9.45 -8.52 1.50
CA PHE A 259 -8.60 -9.71 1.46
C PHE A 259 -9.07 -10.82 2.42
N PHE A 260 -9.36 -10.49 3.68
CA PHE A 260 -9.78 -11.51 4.65
C PHE A 260 -11.15 -12.08 4.32
N ILE A 261 -12.06 -11.24 3.83
CA ILE A 261 -13.39 -11.68 3.39
C ILE A 261 -13.24 -12.67 2.22
N GLN A 262 -12.49 -12.31 1.19
CA GLN A 262 -12.26 -13.18 0.03
C GLN A 262 -11.52 -14.45 0.43
N LEU A 263 -10.54 -14.37 1.32
CA LEU A 263 -9.78 -15.51 1.77
C LEU A 263 -10.65 -16.55 2.47
N LEU A 264 -11.53 -16.13 3.39
CA LEU A 264 -12.44 -17.04 4.08
C LEU A 264 -13.48 -17.62 3.12
N LEU A 265 -14.12 -16.78 2.28
CA LEU A 265 -15.11 -17.25 1.30
C LEU A 265 -14.53 -18.25 0.31
N SER A 266 -13.26 -18.14 -0.05
CA SER A 266 -12.59 -19.08 -0.99
C SER A 266 -12.43 -20.49 -0.45
N ARG A 267 -12.65 -20.70 0.83
CA ARG A 267 -12.51 -22.01 1.50
C ARG A 267 -13.85 -22.64 1.82
N LEU A 268 -14.95 -21.94 1.56
CA LEU A 268 -16.30 -22.44 1.81
C LEU A 268 -16.79 -23.29 0.64
N PRO A 269 -17.60 -24.33 0.90
CA PRO A 269 -18.24 -25.13 -0.15
C PRO A 269 -19.30 -24.32 -0.88
N ALA A 270 -19.62 -24.70 -2.11
CA ALA A 270 -20.79 -24.19 -2.83
C ALA A 270 -22.11 -24.73 -2.22
N GLY A 271 -23.20 -23.98 -2.42
CA GLY A 271 -24.52 -24.30 -1.87
C GLY A 271 -24.79 -23.68 -0.53
N GLU A 272 -25.74 -24.23 0.21
CA GLU A 272 -26.11 -23.76 1.55
C GLU A 272 -25.03 -24.07 2.57
N ILE A 273 -24.54 -23.03 3.26
CA ILE A 273 -23.47 -23.16 4.25
C ILE A 273 -23.95 -22.94 5.68
N THR A 274 -23.29 -23.61 6.60
CA THR A 274 -23.57 -23.59 8.04
C THR A 274 -22.44 -22.88 8.81
N LYS A 275 -22.63 -22.69 10.11
CA LYS A 275 -21.55 -22.21 11.01
C LYS A 275 -20.38 -23.20 11.08
N THR A 276 -20.66 -24.51 11.02
CA THR A 276 -19.63 -25.54 11.04
C THR A 276 -18.71 -25.42 9.85
N ASP A 277 -19.25 -25.22 8.64
CA ASP A 277 -18.44 -25.03 7.42
C ASP A 277 -17.51 -23.81 7.56
N ILE A 278 -18.00 -22.72 8.18
CA ILE A 278 -17.19 -21.52 8.44
C ILE A 278 -16.08 -21.82 9.45
N ASP A 279 -16.38 -22.53 10.54
CA ASP A 279 -15.39 -22.88 11.55
C ASP A 279 -14.31 -23.82 11.00
N GLU A 280 -14.67 -24.79 10.16
CA GLU A 280 -13.72 -25.66 9.46
C GLU A 280 -12.85 -24.88 8.48
N ALA A 281 -13.45 -24.02 7.64
CA ALA A 281 -12.71 -23.15 6.71
C ALA A 281 -11.74 -22.21 7.45
N TYR A 282 -12.17 -21.64 8.58
CA TYR A 282 -11.35 -20.80 9.44
C TYR A 282 -10.17 -21.59 10.03
N GLY A 283 -10.41 -22.77 10.61
CA GLY A 283 -9.37 -23.63 11.13
C GLY A 283 -8.35 -24.02 10.07
N HIS A 284 -8.82 -24.34 8.85
CA HIS A 284 -7.94 -24.64 7.72
C HIS A 284 -7.06 -23.43 7.32
N LEU A 285 -7.59 -22.22 7.36
CA LEU A 285 -6.80 -21.00 7.07
C LEU A 285 -5.65 -20.78 8.05
N LEU A 286 -5.82 -21.13 9.33
CA LEU A 286 -4.77 -21.01 10.34
C LEU A 286 -3.59 -21.95 10.08
N GLN A 287 -3.83 -23.08 9.42
CA GLN A 287 -2.81 -24.09 9.11
C GLN A 287 -2.14 -23.90 7.76
N THR A 288 -2.63 -22.98 6.93
CA THR A 288 -2.06 -22.70 5.62
C THR A 288 -1.15 -21.48 5.65
N GLY A 289 -0.12 -21.41 4.79
CA GLY A 289 0.81 -20.27 4.68
C GLY A 289 0.18 -18.95 4.19
N SER A 290 -1.16 -18.81 4.30
CA SER A 290 -1.88 -17.62 3.82
C SER A 290 -1.47 -16.32 4.52
N PHE A 291 -0.91 -16.42 5.72
CA PHE A 291 -0.48 -15.29 6.56
C PHE A 291 1.03 -15.19 6.75
N ASP A 292 1.84 -16.09 6.18
CA ASP A 292 3.29 -16.12 6.36
C ASP A 292 3.94 -14.78 5.97
N THR A 293 3.41 -14.12 4.94
CA THR A 293 3.87 -12.81 4.51
C THR A 293 3.73 -11.71 5.58
N TRP A 294 2.84 -11.87 6.57
CA TRP A 294 2.74 -10.95 7.70
C TRP A 294 3.94 -11.10 8.64
N HIS A 295 4.36 -12.34 8.91
CA HIS A 295 5.53 -12.60 9.74
C HIS A 295 6.85 -12.23 9.03
N GLU A 296 6.99 -12.60 7.75
CA GLU A 296 8.17 -12.27 6.95
C GLU A 296 8.46 -10.77 6.90
N ARG A 297 7.39 -9.98 6.82
CA ARG A 297 7.51 -8.52 6.80
C ARG A 297 8.07 -7.91 8.07
N LEU A 298 7.82 -8.49 9.24
CA LEU A 298 8.46 -8.01 10.46
C LEU A 298 9.99 -8.05 10.33
N ASN A 299 10.52 -9.07 9.64
CA ASN A 299 11.95 -9.17 9.41
C ASN A 299 12.50 -8.09 8.49
N ILE A 300 11.69 -7.68 7.49
CA ILE A 300 12.11 -6.73 6.45
C ILE A 300 11.88 -5.27 6.91
N GLU A 301 10.79 -5.02 7.63
CA GLU A 301 10.31 -3.65 7.85
C GLU A 301 10.70 -3.06 9.19
N TYR A 302 10.96 -3.90 10.20
CA TYR A 302 11.22 -3.43 11.56
C TYR A 302 12.70 -3.36 11.94
N GLY A 303 13.61 -3.73 11.03
CA GLY A 303 15.06 -3.61 11.25
C GLY A 303 15.52 -4.19 12.59
N ASN A 304 16.20 -3.38 13.39
CA ASN A 304 16.68 -3.78 14.72
C ASN A 304 15.56 -4.06 15.72
N ASN A 305 14.36 -3.52 15.50
CA ASN A 305 13.18 -3.69 16.38
C ASN A 305 12.32 -4.91 16.03
N LYS A 306 12.71 -5.72 15.02
CA LYS A 306 11.94 -6.89 14.57
C LYS A 306 11.66 -7.91 15.67
N ASP A 307 12.65 -8.17 16.53
CA ASP A 307 12.52 -9.18 17.59
C ASP A 307 11.62 -8.66 18.73
N VAL A 308 11.69 -7.36 19.02
CA VAL A 308 10.77 -6.70 19.98
C VAL A 308 9.35 -6.69 19.42
N ALA A 309 9.15 -6.39 18.13
CA ALA A 309 7.84 -6.45 17.49
C ALA A 309 7.23 -7.85 17.57
N LYS A 310 8.01 -8.89 17.26
CA LYS A 310 7.58 -10.30 17.42
C LYS A 310 7.22 -10.64 18.86
N LEU A 311 8.01 -10.15 19.83
CA LEU A 311 7.77 -10.37 21.24
C LEU A 311 6.45 -9.73 21.70
N ILE A 312 6.16 -8.51 21.23
CA ILE A 312 4.88 -7.83 21.48
C ILE A 312 3.72 -8.66 20.93
N LEU A 313 3.79 -9.06 19.66
CA LEU A 313 2.74 -9.84 19.01
C LEU A 313 2.55 -11.21 19.68
N LYS A 314 3.62 -11.86 20.06
CA LYS A 314 3.57 -13.12 20.83
C LYS A 314 2.92 -12.95 22.20
N TYR A 315 3.15 -11.81 22.87
CA TYR A 315 2.51 -11.50 24.15
C TYR A 315 1.00 -11.20 23.98
N LEU A 316 0.64 -10.51 22.91
CA LEU A 316 -0.73 -10.08 22.67
C LEU A 316 -1.62 -11.15 22.03
N CYS A 317 -1.07 -12.17 21.34
CA CYS A 317 -1.90 -13.21 20.69
C CYS A 317 -2.68 -14.06 21.70
N VAL A 318 -2.23 -14.16 22.94
CA VAL A 318 -2.93 -14.87 24.03
C VAL A 318 -3.82 -13.96 24.89
N ALA A 319 -3.76 -12.63 24.69
CA ALA A 319 -4.50 -11.63 25.44
C ALA A 319 -5.68 -11.11 24.61
N ILE A 320 -6.84 -11.76 24.68
CA ILE A 320 -8.04 -11.42 23.88
C ILE A 320 -8.49 -9.97 24.14
N ASP A 321 -8.49 -9.55 25.39
CA ASP A 321 -8.91 -8.20 25.82
C ASP A 321 -7.82 -7.15 25.60
N GLY A 322 -6.64 -7.59 25.18
CA GLY A 322 -5.47 -6.72 24.97
C GLY A 322 -4.63 -6.52 26.23
N LYS A 323 -3.67 -5.60 26.14
CA LYS A 323 -2.76 -5.19 27.22
C LYS A 323 -2.51 -3.69 27.14
N THR A 324 -2.31 -3.07 28.30
CA THR A 324 -1.89 -1.68 28.38
C THR A 324 -0.45 -1.49 27.90
N ARG A 325 -0.09 -0.25 27.59
CA ARG A 325 1.28 0.10 27.22
C ARG A 325 2.30 -0.32 28.29
N ASP A 326 1.95 -0.12 29.56
CA ASP A 326 2.85 -0.43 30.69
C ASP A 326 3.01 -1.95 30.88
N GLU A 327 1.95 -2.75 30.72
CA GLU A 327 2.05 -4.21 30.74
C GLU A 327 2.95 -4.73 29.59
N ILE A 328 2.81 -4.15 28.39
CA ILE A 328 3.65 -4.50 27.24
C ILE A 328 5.11 -4.12 27.52
N TYR A 329 5.36 -2.90 28.03
CA TYR A 329 6.71 -2.46 28.36
C TYR A 329 7.36 -3.37 29.41
N ASN A 330 6.67 -3.68 30.51
CA ASN A 330 7.18 -4.54 31.56
C ASN A 330 7.50 -5.95 31.05
N HIS A 331 6.67 -6.48 30.12
CA HIS A 331 6.93 -7.78 29.49
C HIS A 331 8.18 -7.77 28.62
N ILE A 332 8.40 -6.69 27.87
CA ILE A 332 9.60 -6.52 27.02
C ILE A 332 10.83 -6.33 27.91
N TYR A 333 10.76 -5.42 28.89
CA TYR A 333 11.88 -5.09 29.78
C TYR A 333 12.40 -6.30 30.55
N ALA A 334 11.49 -7.18 30.98
CA ALA A 334 11.86 -8.43 31.64
C ALA A 334 12.72 -9.37 30.77
N LYS A 335 12.66 -9.24 29.44
CA LYS A 335 13.42 -10.08 28.49
C LYS A 335 14.55 -9.32 27.82
N ILE A 336 14.42 -8.02 27.65
CA ILE A 336 15.37 -7.12 26.97
C ILE A 336 15.52 -5.86 27.84
N PRO A 337 16.33 -5.90 28.92
CA PRO A 337 16.48 -4.75 29.84
C PRO A 337 17.10 -3.49 29.20
N SER A 338 17.70 -3.63 28.03
CA SER A 338 18.30 -2.49 27.27
C SER A 338 17.26 -1.76 26.41
N PHE A 339 15.99 -2.25 26.32
CA PHE A 339 14.97 -1.62 25.50
C PHE A 339 14.41 -0.37 26.18
N GLU A 340 14.44 0.76 25.48
CA GLU A 340 14.00 2.04 26.02
C GLU A 340 12.49 2.25 25.86
N ASN A 341 11.85 2.84 26.88
CA ASN A 341 10.40 3.07 26.90
C ASN A 341 9.94 3.99 25.76
N ASP A 342 10.77 4.96 25.36
CA ASP A 342 10.40 5.91 24.30
C ASP A 342 10.27 5.22 22.92
N GLU A 343 11.08 4.18 22.69
CA GLU A 343 10.98 3.37 21.44
C GLU A 343 9.66 2.59 21.34
N LEU A 344 9.09 2.17 22.48
CA LEU A 344 7.82 1.42 22.48
C LEU A 344 6.68 2.19 21.82
N GLY A 345 6.61 3.49 22.06
CA GLY A 345 5.56 4.33 21.47
C GLY A 345 5.59 4.34 19.94
N LEU A 346 6.80 4.45 19.35
CA LEU A 346 7.01 4.40 17.91
C LEU A 346 6.69 3.01 17.34
N LEU A 347 7.12 1.96 18.04
CA LEU A 347 6.90 0.58 17.61
C LEU A 347 5.42 0.18 17.65
N LEU A 348 4.69 0.54 18.70
CA LEU A 348 3.24 0.32 18.78
C LEU A 348 2.49 1.08 17.68
N ARG A 349 2.88 2.32 17.39
CA ARG A 349 2.31 3.10 16.28
C ARG A 349 2.57 2.40 14.94
N ALA A 350 3.79 1.91 14.70
CA ALA A 350 4.11 1.16 13.48
C ALA A 350 3.23 -0.10 13.36
N LEU A 351 3.14 -0.91 14.41
CA LEU A 351 2.29 -2.12 14.43
C LEU A 351 0.80 -1.82 14.19
N MET A 352 0.30 -0.67 14.67
CA MET A 352 -1.08 -0.23 14.37
C MET A 352 -1.24 0.21 12.92
N THR A 353 -0.30 0.98 12.39
CA THR A 353 -0.31 1.46 11.00
C THR A 353 -0.26 0.29 10.02
N ASP A 354 0.54 -0.72 10.32
CA ASP A 354 0.69 -1.92 9.48
C ASP A 354 -0.47 -2.91 9.63
N GLY A 355 -1.38 -2.66 10.58
CA GLY A 355 -2.63 -3.42 10.73
C GLY A 355 -2.53 -4.66 11.62
N TYR A 356 -1.43 -4.86 12.35
CA TYR A 356 -1.34 -5.93 13.34
C TYR A 356 -2.21 -5.63 14.56
N LEU A 357 -2.10 -4.42 15.08
CA LEU A 357 -2.74 -4.00 16.33
C LEU A 357 -3.79 -2.91 16.12
N VAL A 358 -4.66 -2.78 17.10
CA VAL A 358 -5.56 -1.66 17.30
C VAL A 358 -5.49 -1.25 18.77
N LYS A 359 -5.62 0.05 19.03
CA LYS A 359 -5.80 0.59 20.38
C LYS A 359 -7.30 0.76 20.64
N ASP A 360 -7.79 0.16 21.72
CA ASP A 360 -9.16 0.24 22.19
C ASP A 360 -9.13 0.73 23.65
N GLY A 361 -9.52 1.98 23.85
CA GLY A 361 -9.25 2.66 25.12
C GLY A 361 -7.75 2.69 25.42
N GLU A 362 -7.34 2.10 26.56
CA GLU A 362 -5.93 1.99 26.94
C GLU A 362 -5.29 0.64 26.53
N GLN A 363 -6.08 -0.26 25.92
CA GLN A 363 -5.63 -1.60 25.57
C GLN A 363 -5.14 -1.67 24.12
N TYR A 364 -4.01 -2.34 23.92
CA TYR A 364 -3.51 -2.74 22.62
C TYR A 364 -3.84 -4.21 22.39
N LYS A 365 -4.51 -4.52 21.28
CA LYS A 365 -4.90 -5.89 20.91
C LYS A 365 -4.73 -6.12 19.42
N PHE A 366 -4.74 -7.38 19.00
CA PHE A 366 -4.77 -7.69 17.56
C PHE A 366 -6.00 -7.07 16.92
N ARG A 367 -5.80 -6.48 15.73
CA ARG A 367 -6.88 -5.84 14.97
C ARG A 367 -7.88 -6.87 14.43
N SER A 368 -7.42 -8.06 14.09
CA SER A 368 -8.23 -9.15 13.57
C SER A 368 -8.09 -10.40 14.43
N PRO A 369 -9.21 -11.03 14.86
CA PRO A 369 -9.20 -12.36 15.48
C PRO A 369 -8.50 -13.39 14.60
N LEU A 370 -8.72 -13.37 13.29
CA LEU A 370 -8.11 -14.29 12.34
C LEU A 370 -6.57 -14.20 12.36
N LEU A 371 -6.02 -12.97 12.36
CA LEU A 371 -4.57 -12.77 12.42
C LEU A 371 -4.01 -13.13 13.81
N ARG A 372 -4.75 -12.84 14.89
CA ARG A 372 -4.39 -13.22 16.25
C ARG A 372 -4.28 -14.74 16.40
N ASP A 373 -5.30 -15.45 15.94
CA ASP A 373 -5.39 -16.90 16.10
C ASP A 373 -4.34 -17.61 15.27
N TYR A 374 -4.06 -17.11 14.04
CA TYR A 374 -2.91 -17.57 13.25
C TYR A 374 -1.59 -17.37 14.01
N TRP A 375 -1.39 -16.19 14.64
CA TRP A 375 -0.17 -15.91 15.41
C TRP A 375 -0.01 -16.84 16.60
N LYS A 376 -1.11 -17.09 17.29
CA LYS A 376 -1.17 -18.00 18.43
C LYS A 376 -0.86 -19.44 18.01
N GLU A 377 -1.46 -19.92 16.94
CA GLU A 377 -1.26 -21.30 16.46
C GLU A 377 0.17 -21.54 15.96
N THR A 378 0.76 -20.52 15.30
CA THR A 378 2.05 -20.70 14.62
C THR A 378 3.25 -20.39 15.53
N TYR A 379 3.14 -19.44 16.47
CA TYR A 379 4.30 -18.90 17.19
C TYR A 379 4.20 -18.99 18.72
N CYS A 380 3.10 -19.47 19.29
CA CYS A 380 2.91 -19.65 20.72
C CYS A 380 2.76 -21.09 21.13
#